data_d38351be844d62d52f25954aa42679ef
#
_entry.id   d38351be844d62d52f25954aa42679ef
#
_cell.length_a   1.000
_cell.length_b   1.000
_cell.length_c   1.000
_cell.angle_alpha   90.00
_cell.angle_beta   90.00
_cell.angle_gamma   90.00
#
_symmetry.space_group_name_H-M   'P 1'
#
loop_
_entity.id
_entity.type
_entity.pdbx_description
1 polymer ?
#
loop_
_entity_poly.entity_id
_entity_poly.type
_entity_poly.pdbx_seq_one_letter_code
_entity_poly.pdbx_strand_id
1 'polypeptide(L)'
;FACSARARVRFYTDPVKAVGDITDGSRIMIGGFGLCGIPENLIGALLKTRVKDLTVVSSNVGVENFGLGLLLGTKQITRIVCSYLGENSLCEQQYLAGELELEITPQGTLAERIRAGGAGVPAFYTPTAYGTLVQEGGAPIRYLPDGHIAILSQPREVREFHGQHYLLEHAITADFALVKGWKADWAGNVIFRASARNFNVPMCKAARTSVVEVEEIVDVASFAPEDIHVPNIYVDRIIQGEKYEKRIERLTVRKEDDEICTSSDNIRTRIIKRAALEFEDGMYANLGIGIPLLAPNYISPNITVHLHSENGILGLGPFPLKEEVDADLINAGKQTVTLLPGGSFFSSDESFAMIRGGHINLTLLGAMQVSKYGDLANWMIPGKKVKGMGGAMDLVSSSKTRVVVTMQHCNKANEPKIVEKCTMPLTGKRCVDRIITEKAVFDVHKKTGLTLIELWDGLTVEDIKKSTGCPFAVSPNLRPMQQVKM
;
A
#
# COMPACT_ATOMS: atom_id res chain seq x y z
N PHE A 1 -1.68 42.28 -13.26
CA PHE A 1 -1.38 41.08 -12.48
C PHE A 1 -1.37 41.49 -11.01
N ALA A 2 -2.50 41.32 -10.28
CA ALA A 2 -2.50 41.38 -8.82
C ALA A 2 -1.78 40.14 -8.32
N CYS A 3 -0.53 40.28 -7.97
CA CYS A 3 0.17 39.29 -7.14
C CYS A 3 -0.56 39.30 -5.79
N SER A 4 -1.46 38.35 -5.55
CA SER A 4 -1.93 38.10 -4.20
C SER A 4 -0.70 37.62 -3.43
N ALA A 5 -0.12 38.49 -2.61
CA ALA A 5 0.91 38.10 -1.68
C ALA A 5 0.35 36.93 -0.88
N ARG A 6 0.87 35.71 -1.09
CA ARG A 6 0.51 34.53 -0.31
C ARG A 6 0.72 34.91 1.15
N ALA A 7 -0.31 34.75 1.97
CA ALA A 7 -0.21 35.10 3.37
C ALA A 7 0.94 34.31 3.99
N ARG A 8 1.76 34.98 4.82
CA ARG A 8 2.81 34.37 5.62
C ARG A 8 2.24 33.16 6.37
N VAL A 9 3.00 32.06 6.47
CA VAL A 9 2.64 30.87 7.25
C VAL A 9 2.14 31.28 8.63
N ARG A 10 1.01 30.75 9.05
CA ARG A 10 0.38 31.08 10.34
C ARG A 10 0.65 29.97 11.34
N PHE A 11 1.14 30.36 12.52
CA PHE A 11 1.36 29.45 13.65
C PHE A 11 0.19 29.52 14.61
N TYR A 12 -0.32 28.37 14.99
CA TYR A 12 -1.44 28.22 15.91
C TYR A 12 -0.97 27.48 17.16
N THR A 13 -1.51 27.88 18.30
CA THR A 13 -1.34 27.19 19.60
C THR A 13 -2.52 26.28 19.92
N ASP A 14 -3.68 26.55 19.30
CA ASP A 14 -4.90 25.79 19.49
C ASP A 14 -5.26 25.05 18.19
N PRO A 15 -5.21 23.70 18.19
CA PRO A 15 -5.51 22.92 16.99
C PRO A 15 -6.96 23.07 16.51
N VAL A 16 -7.93 23.39 17.39
CA VAL A 16 -9.31 23.63 17.00
C VAL A 16 -9.44 24.92 16.18
N LYS A 17 -8.68 25.96 16.55
CA LYS A 17 -8.63 27.20 15.76
C LYS A 17 -7.95 26.99 14.41
N ALA A 18 -6.97 26.08 14.33
CA ALA A 18 -6.27 25.77 13.08
C ALA A 18 -7.16 25.10 12.03
N VAL A 19 -8.26 24.45 12.45
CA VAL A 19 -9.23 23.76 11.59
C VAL A 19 -10.64 24.39 11.66
N GLY A 20 -10.79 25.53 12.32
CA GLY A 20 -12.09 26.13 12.65
C GLY A 20 -12.89 26.67 11.46
N ASP A 21 -12.27 26.85 10.30
CA ASP A 21 -12.91 27.29 9.07
C ASP A 21 -13.23 26.12 8.09
N ILE A 22 -13.00 24.89 8.51
CA ILE A 22 -13.49 23.72 7.78
C ILE A 22 -15.00 23.66 7.94
N THR A 23 -15.70 23.63 6.83
CA THR A 23 -17.18 23.62 6.78
C THR A 23 -17.73 22.27 6.37
N ASP A 24 -19.02 22.08 6.59
CA ASP A 24 -19.75 20.91 6.10
C ASP A 24 -19.55 20.76 4.58
N GLY A 25 -19.40 19.52 4.11
CA GLY A 25 -19.19 19.20 2.72
C GLY A 25 -17.74 19.40 2.22
N SER A 26 -16.82 19.86 3.07
CA SER A 26 -15.41 20.04 2.66
C SER A 26 -14.75 18.72 2.24
N ARG A 27 -13.86 18.82 1.24
CA ARG A 27 -12.96 17.72 0.89
C ARG A 27 -11.64 17.90 1.62
N ILE A 28 -11.23 16.88 2.36
CA ILE A 28 -10.05 16.90 3.23
C ILE A 28 -9.12 15.74 2.89
N MET A 29 -7.83 16.02 2.70
CA MET A 29 -6.77 15.02 2.69
C MET A 29 -6.24 14.82 4.10
N ILE A 30 -6.07 13.56 4.51
CA ILE A 30 -5.50 13.22 5.82
C ILE A 30 -4.30 12.32 5.60
N GLY A 31 -3.12 12.81 5.96
CA GLY A 31 -1.85 12.13 5.78
C GLY A 31 -1.68 10.90 6.66
N GLY A 32 -0.68 10.09 6.34
CA GLY A 32 -0.33 8.88 7.06
C GLY A 32 -0.38 7.62 6.18
N PHE A 33 0.19 6.55 6.72
CA PHE A 33 0.09 5.20 6.21
C PHE A 33 -0.13 4.25 7.39
N GLY A 34 -1.25 3.54 7.42
CA GLY A 34 -1.70 2.92 8.66
C GLY A 34 -1.90 4.01 9.74
N LEU A 35 -1.34 3.79 10.90
CA LEU A 35 -1.29 4.78 11.98
C LEU A 35 0.03 5.57 12.02
N CYS A 36 0.98 5.26 11.14
CA CYS A 36 2.27 5.93 11.05
C CYS A 36 2.13 7.28 10.33
N GLY A 37 2.53 8.36 10.99
CA GLY A 37 2.50 9.70 10.42
C GLY A 37 1.11 10.31 10.29
N ILE A 38 0.15 9.90 11.10
CA ILE A 38 -1.18 10.53 11.15
C ILE A 38 -1.16 11.80 12.00
N PRO A 39 -1.91 12.84 11.62
CA PRO A 39 -2.05 14.08 12.38
C PRO A 39 -3.02 13.92 13.55
N GLU A 40 -2.57 13.29 14.65
CA GLU A 40 -3.40 12.90 15.80
C GLU A 40 -4.16 14.09 16.43
N ASN A 41 -3.46 15.22 16.62
CA ASN A 41 -4.03 16.39 17.26
C ASN A 41 -5.02 17.11 16.36
N LEU A 42 -4.74 17.21 15.05
CA LEU A 42 -5.65 17.82 14.07
C LEU A 42 -6.91 16.96 13.86
N ILE A 43 -6.78 15.63 13.85
CA ILE A 43 -7.95 14.72 13.81
C ILE A 43 -8.81 14.91 15.05
N GLY A 44 -8.20 14.96 16.24
CA GLY A 44 -8.90 15.24 17.49
C GLY A 44 -9.57 16.62 17.53
N ALA A 45 -8.96 17.62 16.93
CA ALA A 45 -9.53 18.96 16.77
C ALA A 45 -10.73 18.95 15.82
N LEU A 46 -10.62 18.30 14.67
CA LEU A 46 -11.69 18.15 13.69
C LEU A 46 -12.90 17.41 14.28
N LEU A 47 -12.66 16.40 15.09
CA LEU A 47 -13.69 15.67 15.84
C LEU A 47 -14.54 16.63 16.72
N LYS A 48 -13.88 17.59 17.38
CA LYS A 48 -14.54 18.58 18.27
C LYS A 48 -15.39 19.61 17.50
N THR A 49 -15.05 19.92 16.25
CA THR A 49 -15.82 20.89 15.43
C THR A 49 -17.20 20.37 15.05
N ARG A 50 -17.40 19.05 15.02
CA ARG A 50 -18.64 18.37 14.62
C ARG A 50 -19.12 18.70 13.20
N VAL A 51 -18.22 19.16 12.31
CA VAL A 51 -18.51 19.33 10.88
C VAL A 51 -18.94 18.00 10.28
N LYS A 52 -19.82 18.06 9.28
CA LYS A 52 -20.47 16.89 8.66
C LYS A 52 -20.22 16.84 7.16
N ASP A 53 -20.68 15.75 6.57
CA ASP A 53 -20.67 15.52 5.12
C ASP A 53 -19.29 15.63 4.49
N LEU A 54 -18.26 15.28 5.25
CA LEU A 54 -16.88 15.35 4.78
C LEU A 54 -16.60 14.29 3.73
N THR A 55 -15.88 14.71 2.68
CA THR A 55 -15.18 13.80 1.76
C THR A 55 -13.74 13.71 2.20
N VAL A 56 -13.29 12.52 2.60
CA VAL A 56 -11.91 12.30 3.04
C VAL A 56 -11.12 11.52 2.00
N VAL A 57 -9.92 12.00 1.69
CA VAL A 57 -8.92 11.31 0.88
C VAL A 57 -7.79 10.89 1.80
N SER A 58 -7.53 9.58 1.91
CA SER A 58 -6.49 9.02 2.77
C SER A 58 -5.99 7.69 2.21
N SER A 59 -4.78 7.26 2.58
CA SER A 59 -4.27 5.96 2.12
C SER A 59 -5.10 4.79 2.63
N ASN A 60 -5.60 4.90 3.85
CA ASN A 60 -6.46 3.93 4.53
C ASN A 60 -7.42 4.62 5.51
N VAL A 61 -8.24 3.84 6.21
CA VAL A 61 -9.30 4.34 7.08
C VAL A 61 -8.97 4.23 8.58
N GLY A 62 -7.71 3.97 8.93
CA GLY A 62 -7.28 3.82 10.32
C GLY A 62 -7.88 2.59 11.02
N VAL A 63 -8.01 2.68 12.33
CA VAL A 63 -8.67 1.70 13.19
C VAL A 63 -9.87 2.35 13.88
N GLU A 64 -10.80 1.54 14.41
CA GLU A 64 -12.08 2.06 14.94
C GLU A 64 -11.92 3.16 16.01
N ASN A 65 -10.98 2.98 16.92
CA ASN A 65 -10.83 3.81 18.13
C ASN A 65 -9.62 4.75 18.09
N PHE A 66 -9.04 4.98 16.91
CA PHE A 66 -7.88 5.85 16.76
C PHE A 66 -7.73 6.39 15.36
N GLY A 67 -7.22 7.63 15.23
CA GLY A 67 -7.03 8.26 13.93
C GLY A 67 -8.36 8.51 13.21
N LEU A 68 -8.40 8.23 11.90
CA LEU A 68 -9.56 8.48 11.06
C LEU A 68 -10.83 7.73 11.49
N GLY A 69 -10.69 6.58 12.15
CA GLY A 69 -11.82 5.81 12.67
C GLY A 69 -12.68 6.59 13.66
N LEU A 70 -12.13 7.55 14.40
CA LEU A 70 -12.88 8.42 15.30
C LEU A 70 -13.91 9.27 14.55
N LEU A 71 -13.56 9.79 13.38
CA LEU A 71 -14.46 10.60 12.54
C LEU A 71 -15.54 9.74 11.86
N LEU A 72 -15.25 8.47 11.59
CA LEU A 72 -16.24 7.49 11.14
C LEU A 72 -17.26 7.19 12.25
N GLY A 73 -16.78 7.00 13.48
CA GLY A 73 -17.64 6.73 14.65
C GLY A 73 -18.66 7.83 14.92
N THR A 74 -18.33 9.08 14.64
CA THR A 74 -19.23 10.24 14.76
C THR A 74 -20.05 10.53 13.50
N LYS A 75 -19.88 9.74 12.43
CA LYS A 75 -20.55 9.94 11.13
C LYS A 75 -20.31 11.33 10.53
N GLN A 76 -19.14 11.91 10.75
CA GLN A 76 -18.72 13.17 10.14
C GLN A 76 -18.33 12.99 8.68
N ILE A 77 -17.98 11.75 8.28
CA ILE A 77 -17.53 11.40 6.93
C ILE A 77 -18.67 10.71 6.19
N THR A 78 -18.99 11.19 5.00
CA THR A 78 -20.01 10.58 4.10
C THR A 78 -19.38 9.96 2.86
N ARG A 79 -18.13 10.34 2.52
CA ARG A 79 -17.39 9.76 1.40
C ARG A 79 -15.92 9.59 1.73
N ILE A 80 -15.36 8.44 1.36
CA ILE A 80 -13.92 8.15 1.46
C ILE A 80 -13.38 7.75 0.10
N VAL A 81 -12.22 8.32 -0.24
CA VAL A 81 -11.35 7.87 -1.33
C VAL A 81 -10.08 7.31 -0.69
N CYS A 82 -9.87 6.01 -0.78
CA CYS A 82 -8.73 5.35 -0.15
C CYS A 82 -8.26 4.14 -0.96
N SER A 83 -7.16 3.53 -0.55
CA SER A 83 -6.65 2.31 -1.17
C SER A 83 -6.93 1.05 -0.36
N TYR A 84 -7.05 1.18 0.95
CA TYR A 84 -7.12 0.03 1.85
C TYR A 84 -7.99 0.31 3.07
N LEU A 85 -8.95 -0.57 3.37
CA LEU A 85 -9.83 -0.44 4.52
C LEU A 85 -9.19 -0.94 5.82
N GLY A 86 -8.24 -1.85 5.70
CA GLY A 86 -7.54 -2.42 6.84
C GLY A 86 -8.40 -3.35 7.68
N GLU A 87 -8.30 -3.16 8.99
CA GLU A 87 -9.03 -3.92 10.02
C GLU A 87 -10.21 -3.09 10.60
N ASN A 88 -10.64 -2.01 9.91
CA ASN A 88 -11.72 -1.14 10.37
C ASN A 88 -13.08 -1.71 9.97
N SER A 89 -13.68 -2.49 10.86
CA SER A 89 -14.98 -3.12 10.64
C SER A 89 -16.14 -2.11 10.59
N LEU A 90 -16.01 -0.98 11.29
CA LEU A 90 -17.01 0.08 11.26
C LEU A 90 -17.15 0.71 9.86
N CYS A 91 -16.02 0.93 9.18
CA CYS A 91 -16.03 1.43 7.80
C CYS A 91 -16.77 0.47 6.86
N GLU A 92 -16.48 -0.84 6.96
CA GLU A 92 -17.15 -1.87 6.15
C GLU A 92 -18.66 -1.92 6.44
N GLN A 93 -19.07 -1.84 7.71
CA GLN A 93 -20.47 -1.83 8.11
C GLN A 93 -21.21 -0.59 7.57
N GLN A 94 -20.67 0.60 7.70
CA GLN A 94 -21.27 1.84 7.18
C GLN A 94 -21.38 1.83 5.67
N TYR A 95 -20.38 1.30 4.97
CA TYR A 95 -20.39 1.14 3.52
C TYR A 95 -21.49 0.17 3.06
N LEU A 96 -21.58 -1.02 3.65
CA LEU A 96 -22.61 -2.01 3.31
C LEU A 96 -24.02 -1.57 3.68
N ALA A 97 -24.17 -0.74 4.74
CA ALA A 97 -25.45 -0.16 5.13
C ALA A 97 -25.90 1.03 4.24
N GLY A 98 -25.08 1.45 3.27
CA GLY A 98 -25.37 2.59 2.41
C GLY A 98 -25.20 3.96 3.05
N GLU A 99 -24.55 4.02 4.22
CA GLU A 99 -24.29 5.25 4.97
C GLU A 99 -23.01 5.96 4.48
N LEU A 100 -22.10 5.24 3.82
CA LEU A 100 -20.80 5.71 3.40
C LEU A 100 -20.57 5.43 1.90
N GLU A 101 -20.12 6.42 1.16
CA GLU A 101 -19.55 6.23 -0.17
C GLU A 101 -18.07 5.84 -0.06
N LEU A 102 -17.67 4.79 -0.76
CA LEU A 102 -16.31 4.26 -0.73
C LEU A 102 -15.75 4.10 -2.14
N GLU A 103 -14.78 4.93 -2.49
CA GLU A 103 -14.00 4.80 -3.72
C GLU A 103 -12.64 4.18 -3.38
N ILE A 104 -12.44 2.93 -3.84
CA ILE A 104 -11.17 2.24 -3.64
C ILE A 104 -10.31 2.43 -4.89
N THR A 105 -9.10 2.94 -4.69
CA THR A 105 -8.14 3.28 -5.74
C THR A 105 -6.83 2.53 -5.49
N PRO A 106 -6.14 1.99 -6.53
CA PRO A 106 -4.80 1.44 -6.35
C PRO A 106 -3.87 2.45 -5.68
N GLN A 107 -3.04 1.99 -4.76
CA GLN A 107 -2.32 2.91 -3.85
C GLN A 107 -1.36 3.84 -4.58
N GLY A 108 -0.64 3.34 -5.58
CA GLY A 108 0.22 4.18 -6.39
C GLY A 108 -0.56 5.13 -7.30
N THR A 109 -1.72 4.71 -7.80
CA THR A 109 -2.63 5.60 -8.53
C THR A 109 -3.15 6.71 -7.63
N LEU A 110 -3.54 6.40 -6.39
CA LEU A 110 -3.97 7.40 -5.40
C LEU A 110 -2.85 8.42 -5.13
N ALA A 111 -1.63 7.94 -4.88
CA ALA A 111 -0.47 8.79 -4.63
C ALA A 111 -0.19 9.72 -5.83
N GLU A 112 -0.23 9.21 -7.06
CA GLU A 112 0.00 9.99 -8.27
C GLU A 112 -1.14 10.97 -8.56
N ARG A 113 -2.40 10.61 -8.32
CA ARG A 113 -3.55 11.52 -8.44
C ARG A 113 -3.41 12.72 -7.50
N ILE A 114 -2.95 12.50 -6.27
CA ILE A 114 -2.67 13.56 -5.29
C ILE A 114 -1.48 14.41 -5.73
N ARG A 115 -0.37 13.78 -6.13
CA ARG A 115 0.83 14.49 -6.62
C ARG A 115 0.50 15.36 -7.83
N ALA A 116 -0.23 14.83 -8.80
CA ALA A 116 -0.68 15.54 -9.98
C ALA A 116 -1.52 16.78 -9.62
N GLY A 117 -2.43 16.65 -8.66
CA GLY A 117 -3.24 17.75 -8.16
C GLY A 117 -2.39 18.89 -7.59
N GLY A 118 -1.38 18.54 -6.79
CA GLY A 118 -0.44 19.52 -6.23
C GLY A 118 0.51 20.16 -7.25
N ALA A 119 0.73 19.49 -8.38
CA ALA A 119 1.61 19.94 -9.46
C ALA A 119 0.88 20.69 -10.59
N GLY A 120 -0.45 20.85 -10.51
CA GLY A 120 -1.24 21.47 -11.58
C GLY A 120 -1.41 20.61 -12.83
N VAL A 121 -1.23 19.29 -12.71
CA VAL A 121 -1.44 18.29 -13.77
C VAL A 121 -2.86 17.75 -13.65
N PRO A 122 -3.77 17.99 -14.61
CA PRO A 122 -5.18 17.66 -14.45
C PRO A 122 -5.48 16.17 -14.54
N ALA A 123 -4.66 15.41 -15.28
CA ALA A 123 -4.82 13.98 -15.53
C ALA A 123 -3.49 13.38 -16.01
N PHE A 124 -3.37 12.07 -15.91
CA PHE A 124 -2.19 11.32 -16.38
C PHE A 124 -2.59 9.93 -16.82
N TYR A 125 -1.72 9.28 -17.58
CA TYR A 125 -1.85 7.87 -17.95
C TYR A 125 -0.98 7.00 -17.05
N THR A 126 -1.54 5.88 -16.55
CA THR A 126 -0.85 4.91 -15.72
C THR A 126 -1.04 3.49 -16.23
N PRO A 127 -0.03 2.62 -16.19
CA PRO A 127 -0.18 1.22 -16.58
C PRO A 127 -0.93 0.40 -15.52
N THR A 128 -1.08 0.93 -14.32
CA THR A 128 -1.70 0.27 -13.16
C THR A 128 -3.17 -0.04 -13.44
N ALA A 129 -3.58 -1.27 -13.12
CA ALA A 129 -4.97 -1.75 -13.17
C ALA A 129 -5.57 -1.97 -14.57
N TYR A 130 -4.78 -1.94 -15.63
CA TYR A 130 -5.25 -2.38 -16.95
C TYR A 130 -5.74 -3.83 -16.90
N GLY A 131 -6.90 -4.11 -17.49
CA GLY A 131 -7.54 -5.43 -17.51
C GLY A 131 -8.21 -5.83 -16.20
N THR A 132 -8.45 -4.89 -15.30
CA THR A 132 -9.15 -5.11 -14.01
C THR A 132 -10.47 -4.37 -13.94
N LEU A 133 -11.21 -4.59 -12.84
CA LEU A 133 -12.46 -3.88 -12.54
C LEU A 133 -12.29 -2.34 -12.47
N VAL A 134 -11.09 -1.84 -12.15
CA VAL A 134 -10.80 -0.41 -12.16
C VAL A 134 -10.93 0.17 -13.56
N GLN A 135 -10.42 -0.55 -14.57
CA GLN A 135 -10.57 -0.15 -15.97
C GLN A 135 -12.02 -0.25 -16.45
N GLU A 136 -12.65 -1.40 -16.16
CA GLU A 136 -13.96 -1.74 -16.72
C GLU A 136 -15.09 -0.93 -16.08
N GLY A 137 -14.86 -0.41 -14.86
CA GLY A 137 -15.92 0.19 -14.06
C GLY A 137 -16.84 -0.88 -13.44
N GLY A 138 -17.88 -0.41 -12.77
CA GLY A 138 -18.87 -1.32 -12.17
C GLY A 138 -18.54 -1.76 -10.73
N ALA A 139 -17.45 -1.26 -10.13
CA ALA A 139 -17.22 -1.47 -8.71
C ALA A 139 -18.26 -0.67 -7.88
N PRO A 140 -18.89 -1.28 -6.87
CA PRO A 140 -19.81 -0.54 -6.01
C PRO A 140 -19.09 0.59 -5.26
N ILE A 141 -19.61 1.81 -5.38
CA ILE A 141 -19.17 2.98 -4.60
C ILE A 141 -20.12 3.23 -3.45
N ARG A 142 -21.44 3.02 -3.68
CA ARG A 142 -22.45 3.21 -2.65
C ARG A 142 -23.54 2.16 -2.77
N TYR A 143 -23.99 1.64 -1.64
CA TYR A 143 -25.18 0.80 -1.53
C TYR A 143 -26.39 1.61 -1.07
N LEU A 144 -27.59 1.12 -1.35
CA LEU A 144 -28.82 1.52 -0.68
C LEU A 144 -29.00 0.69 0.60
N PRO A 145 -29.86 1.13 1.54
CA PRO A 145 -30.13 0.37 2.78
C PRO A 145 -30.68 -1.04 2.54
N ASP A 146 -31.28 -1.28 1.39
CA ASP A 146 -31.81 -2.59 0.96
C ASP A 146 -30.74 -3.51 0.33
N GLY A 147 -29.49 -3.05 0.24
CA GLY A 147 -28.37 -3.80 -0.32
C GLY A 147 -28.20 -3.67 -1.84
N HIS A 148 -29.09 -2.97 -2.55
CA HIS A 148 -28.87 -2.66 -3.96
C HIS A 148 -27.78 -1.62 -4.15
N ILE A 149 -27.09 -1.66 -5.29
CA ILE A 149 -26.03 -0.71 -5.60
C ILE A 149 -26.64 0.60 -6.11
N ALA A 150 -26.34 1.71 -5.43
CA ALA A 150 -26.79 3.04 -5.82
C ALA A 150 -25.83 3.72 -6.80
N ILE A 151 -24.52 3.57 -6.59
CA ILE A 151 -23.47 4.22 -7.39
C ILE A 151 -22.40 3.18 -7.75
N LEU A 152 -22.07 3.11 -9.04
CA LEU A 152 -21.00 2.29 -9.58
C LEU A 152 -19.83 3.17 -10.04
N SER A 153 -18.61 2.63 -9.99
CA SER A 153 -17.44 3.28 -10.58
C SER A 153 -17.56 3.33 -12.11
N GLN A 154 -17.06 4.42 -12.68
CA GLN A 154 -17.05 4.63 -14.13
C GLN A 154 -15.86 3.92 -14.78
N PRO A 155 -16.00 3.43 -16.02
CA PRO A 155 -14.87 2.90 -16.78
C PRO A 155 -13.81 3.99 -17.03
N ARG A 156 -12.55 3.55 -17.16
CA ARG A 156 -11.41 4.44 -17.47
C ARG A 156 -11.12 4.41 -18.98
N GLU A 157 -10.80 5.56 -19.54
CA GLU A 157 -10.24 5.65 -20.89
C GLU A 157 -8.94 4.84 -20.95
N VAL A 158 -8.77 4.08 -22.03
CA VAL A 158 -7.56 3.29 -22.30
C VAL A 158 -6.85 3.89 -23.50
N ARG A 159 -5.54 4.06 -23.39
CA ARG A 159 -4.67 4.44 -24.52
C ARG A 159 -3.44 3.56 -24.55
N GLU A 160 -2.99 3.24 -25.75
CA GLU A 160 -1.76 2.50 -25.97
C GLU A 160 -0.60 3.44 -26.27
N PHE A 161 0.53 3.23 -25.61
CA PHE A 161 1.81 3.89 -25.88
C PHE A 161 2.89 2.82 -25.98
N HIS A 162 3.60 2.78 -27.11
CA HIS A 162 4.70 1.85 -27.36
C HIS A 162 4.36 0.37 -27.09
N GLY A 163 3.15 -0.06 -27.46
CA GLY A 163 2.68 -1.43 -27.29
C GLY A 163 2.20 -1.77 -25.86
N GLN A 164 2.16 -0.82 -24.94
CA GLN A 164 1.64 -0.98 -23.59
C GLN A 164 0.37 -0.14 -23.39
N HIS A 165 -0.62 -0.73 -22.75
CA HIS A 165 -1.88 -0.05 -22.43
C HIS A 165 -1.79 0.70 -21.11
N TYR A 166 -2.46 1.85 -21.06
CA TYR A 166 -2.53 2.76 -19.94
C TYR A 166 -3.95 3.21 -19.68
N LEU A 167 -4.28 3.48 -18.43
CA LEU A 167 -5.54 4.07 -18.02
C LEU A 167 -5.37 5.57 -17.77
N LEU A 168 -6.33 6.37 -18.22
CA LEU A 168 -6.43 7.78 -17.85
C LEU A 168 -6.98 7.89 -16.42
N GLU A 169 -6.24 8.58 -15.56
CA GLU A 169 -6.66 8.92 -14.20
C GLU A 169 -6.62 10.43 -13.97
N HIS A 170 -7.64 10.95 -13.27
CA HIS A 170 -7.74 12.38 -12.96
C HIS A 170 -7.04 12.71 -11.65
N ALA A 171 -6.46 13.90 -11.60
CA ALA A 171 -5.87 14.46 -10.39
C ALA A 171 -6.90 14.62 -9.27
N ILE A 172 -6.43 14.59 -8.02
CA ILE A 172 -7.22 14.92 -6.85
C ILE A 172 -6.63 16.16 -6.19
N THR A 173 -7.49 17.13 -5.90
CA THR A 173 -7.22 18.27 -5.04
C THR A 173 -8.21 18.29 -3.89
N ALA A 174 -7.91 19.02 -2.82
CA ALA A 174 -8.78 19.16 -1.67
C ALA A 174 -8.87 20.63 -1.20
N ASP A 175 -9.90 20.91 -0.39
CA ASP A 175 -10.01 22.21 0.29
C ASP A 175 -8.96 22.32 1.38
N PHE A 176 -8.76 21.24 2.14
CA PHE A 176 -7.80 21.17 3.24
C PHE A 176 -6.96 19.90 3.15
N ALA A 177 -5.71 20.00 3.63
CA ALA A 177 -4.89 18.85 3.97
C ALA A 177 -4.47 18.94 5.44
N LEU A 178 -4.71 17.87 6.19
CA LEU A 178 -4.22 17.71 7.56
C LEU A 178 -3.06 16.72 7.50
N VAL A 179 -1.85 17.20 7.79
CA VAL A 179 -0.63 16.40 7.65
C VAL A 179 0.23 16.45 8.91
N LYS A 180 1.00 15.39 9.12
CA LYS A 180 1.94 15.25 10.24
C LYS A 180 3.36 15.38 9.74
N GLY A 181 4.04 16.46 10.12
CA GLY A 181 5.49 16.61 9.99
C GLY A 181 6.22 16.14 11.25
N TRP A 182 7.53 16.03 11.19
CA TRP A 182 8.36 15.84 12.38
C TRP A 182 8.72 17.17 13.02
N LYS A 183 9.40 18.03 12.27
CA LYS A 183 9.78 19.38 12.71
C LYS A 183 9.42 20.41 11.66
N ALA A 184 9.14 21.62 12.11
CA ALA A 184 9.03 22.80 11.27
C ALA A 184 9.94 23.91 11.78
N ASP A 185 10.44 24.77 10.89
CA ASP A 185 11.09 25.99 11.31
C ASP A 185 10.10 27.18 11.34
N TRP A 186 10.50 28.29 11.96
CA TRP A 186 9.67 29.49 12.03
C TRP A 186 9.44 30.18 10.66
N ALA A 187 10.13 29.75 9.59
CA ALA A 187 9.80 30.14 8.22
C ALA A 187 8.69 29.29 7.59
N GLY A 188 8.36 28.15 8.21
CA GLY A 188 7.32 27.22 7.74
C GLY A 188 7.82 26.07 6.88
N ASN A 189 9.14 25.86 6.80
CA ASN A 189 9.70 24.66 6.16
C ASN A 189 9.49 23.45 7.06
N VAL A 190 9.22 22.28 6.44
CA VAL A 190 8.87 21.05 7.16
C VAL A 190 9.77 19.90 6.75
N ILE A 191 10.21 19.12 7.75
CA ILE A 191 10.87 17.84 7.56
C ILE A 191 10.03 16.72 8.19
N PHE A 192 10.15 15.53 7.62
CA PHE A 192 9.44 14.32 8.05
C PHE A 192 10.45 13.32 8.58
N ARG A 193 9.98 12.35 9.37
CA ARG A 193 10.83 11.36 10.00
C ARG A 193 10.50 9.96 9.48
N ALA A 194 11.53 9.25 9.01
CA ALA A 194 11.44 7.85 8.58
C ALA A 194 10.22 7.58 7.67
N SER A 195 9.51 6.48 7.87
CA SER A 195 8.32 6.10 7.07
C SER A 195 7.07 6.94 7.38
N ALA A 196 7.11 7.83 8.36
CA ALA A 196 6.04 8.81 8.58
C ALA A 196 5.96 9.90 7.49
N ARG A 197 6.94 9.98 6.59
CA ARG A 197 6.92 10.86 5.41
C ARG A 197 5.79 10.50 4.45
N ASN A 198 5.60 9.27 4.10
CA ASN A 198 4.56 8.60 3.30
C ASN A 198 3.68 9.53 2.43
N PHE A 199 2.35 9.53 2.62
CA PHE A 199 1.39 10.37 1.90
C PHE A 199 1.37 11.84 2.35
N ASN A 200 2.02 12.18 3.46
CA ASN A 200 2.02 13.53 4.00
C ASN A 200 2.59 14.56 3.01
N VAL A 201 3.67 14.23 2.32
CA VAL A 201 4.32 15.15 1.36
C VAL A 201 3.42 15.52 0.19
N PRO A 202 2.89 14.58 -0.61
CA PRO A 202 2.04 14.93 -1.74
C PRO A 202 0.73 15.58 -1.29
N MET A 203 0.12 15.17 -0.17
CA MET A 203 -1.11 15.75 0.35
C MET A 203 -0.94 17.21 0.77
N CYS A 204 0.17 17.53 1.44
CA CYS A 204 0.50 18.92 1.81
C CYS A 204 0.51 19.87 0.62
N LYS A 205 0.90 19.37 -0.56
CA LYS A 205 1.02 20.15 -1.79
C LYS A 205 -0.28 20.25 -2.60
N ALA A 206 -1.27 19.40 -2.34
CA ALA A 206 -2.45 19.22 -3.19
C ALA A 206 -3.73 19.88 -2.67
N ALA A 207 -3.68 20.54 -1.53
CA ALA A 207 -4.83 21.23 -0.95
C ALA A 207 -4.72 22.74 -1.12
N ARG A 208 -5.89 23.39 -1.10
CA ARG A 208 -5.96 24.86 -1.09
C ARG A 208 -5.41 25.44 0.20
N THR A 209 -5.65 24.77 1.33
CA THR A 209 -5.13 25.11 2.65
C THR A 209 -4.49 23.89 3.28
N SER A 210 -3.20 23.93 3.54
CA SER A 210 -2.48 22.90 4.26
C SER A 210 -2.31 23.27 5.73
N VAL A 211 -2.64 22.33 6.61
CA VAL A 211 -2.46 22.45 8.05
C VAL A 211 -1.51 21.34 8.50
N VAL A 212 -0.35 21.73 8.99
CA VAL A 212 0.72 20.81 9.38
C VAL A 212 0.84 20.79 10.90
N GLU A 213 0.72 19.61 11.51
CA GLU A 213 1.14 19.45 12.91
C GLU A 213 2.53 18.85 12.97
N VAL A 214 3.35 19.36 13.88
CA VAL A 214 4.72 18.92 14.10
C VAL A 214 4.98 18.62 15.56
N GLU A 215 6.01 17.82 15.84
CA GLU A 215 6.43 17.53 17.21
C GLU A 215 7.24 18.67 17.80
N GLU A 216 7.95 19.43 16.96
CA GLU A 216 8.82 20.50 17.39
C GLU A 216 8.87 21.64 16.36
N ILE A 217 8.87 22.88 16.85
CA ILE A 217 9.14 24.08 16.04
C ILE A 217 10.55 24.57 16.41
N VAL A 218 11.42 24.71 15.41
CA VAL A 218 12.81 25.07 15.57
C VAL A 218 13.13 26.43 14.93
N ASP A 219 14.29 26.97 15.23
CA ASP A 219 14.74 28.23 14.65
C ASP A 219 14.97 28.12 13.13
N VAL A 220 14.80 29.23 12.42
CA VAL A 220 15.12 29.33 11.00
C VAL A 220 16.61 28.98 10.78
N ALA A 221 16.88 28.25 9.70
CA ALA A 221 18.21 27.69 9.38
C ALA A 221 18.69 26.54 10.29
N SER A 222 17.80 25.95 11.09
CA SER A 222 18.12 24.69 11.81
C SER A 222 18.20 23.47 10.88
N PHE A 223 17.60 23.56 9.69
CA PHE A 223 17.69 22.50 8.67
C PHE A 223 18.73 22.86 7.61
N ALA A 224 19.47 21.88 7.12
CA ALA A 224 20.19 22.06 5.87
C ALA A 224 19.16 22.24 4.73
N PRO A 225 19.41 23.12 3.75
CA PRO A 225 18.47 23.34 2.64
C PRO A 225 18.07 22.05 1.93
N GLU A 226 18.99 21.10 1.82
CA GLU A 226 18.79 19.79 1.18
C GLU A 226 17.88 18.86 1.98
N ASP A 227 17.74 19.08 3.29
CA ASP A 227 16.91 18.24 4.18
C ASP A 227 15.44 18.73 4.25
N ILE A 228 15.13 19.88 3.65
CA ILE A 228 13.77 20.41 3.63
C ILE A 228 12.92 19.57 2.67
N HIS A 229 12.02 18.76 3.22
CA HIS A 229 11.15 17.90 2.43
C HIS A 229 9.96 18.64 1.84
N VAL A 230 9.38 19.59 2.58
CA VAL A 230 8.30 20.46 2.11
C VAL A 230 8.70 21.92 2.37
N PRO A 231 9.04 22.66 1.31
CA PRO A 231 9.28 24.10 1.42
C PRO A 231 8.02 24.85 1.86
N ASN A 232 8.21 25.95 2.56
CA ASN A 232 7.14 26.75 3.15
C ASN A 232 6.14 27.32 2.15
N ILE A 233 6.46 27.33 0.86
CA ILE A 233 5.54 27.73 -0.20
C ILE A 233 4.26 26.87 -0.26
N TYR A 234 4.31 25.64 0.26
CA TYR A 234 3.19 24.71 0.32
C TYR A 234 2.47 24.71 1.66
N VAL A 235 2.93 25.47 2.65
CA VAL A 235 2.44 25.40 4.02
C VAL A 235 1.69 26.67 4.38
N ASP A 236 0.43 26.53 4.79
CA ASP A 236 -0.40 27.67 5.19
C ASP A 236 -0.49 27.84 6.71
N ARG A 237 -0.56 26.71 7.44
CA ARG A 237 -0.74 26.70 8.91
C ARG A 237 0.14 25.64 9.54
N ILE A 238 0.72 25.99 10.70
CA ILE A 238 1.52 25.08 11.53
C ILE A 238 0.97 25.09 12.95
N ILE A 239 0.90 23.92 13.56
CA ILE A 239 0.71 23.73 14.99
C ILE A 239 1.80 22.81 15.53
N GLN A 240 2.21 23.03 16.76
CA GLN A 240 2.98 22.04 17.51
C GLN A 240 1.98 21.17 18.29
N GLY A 241 2.03 19.85 18.07
CA GLY A 241 1.18 18.92 18.80
C GLY A 241 1.53 18.90 20.29
N GLU A 242 0.53 18.90 21.15
CA GLU A 242 0.71 18.87 22.59
C GLU A 242 1.23 17.50 23.06
N LYS A 243 0.69 16.44 22.48
CA LYS A 243 1.01 15.04 22.86
C LYS A 243 0.82 14.11 21.68
N TYR A 244 1.65 13.08 21.60
CA TYR A 244 1.58 12.01 20.60
C TYR A 244 1.54 10.65 21.29
N GLU A 245 0.57 9.80 20.90
CA GLU A 245 0.55 8.41 21.29
C GLU A 245 1.45 7.58 20.35
N LYS A 246 1.48 7.92 19.05
CA LYS A 246 2.18 7.17 18.00
C LYS A 246 1.92 5.67 18.08
N ARG A 247 0.63 5.31 18.04
CA ARG A 247 0.19 3.92 18.17
C ARG A 247 0.76 3.06 17.05
N ILE A 248 1.28 1.89 17.41
CA ILE A 248 1.79 0.89 16.48
C ILE A 248 0.69 -0.15 16.24
N GLU A 249 0.32 -0.41 14.96
CA GLU A 249 -0.70 -1.41 14.64
C GLU A 249 -0.22 -2.83 14.86
N ARG A 250 1.03 -3.12 14.48
CA ARG A 250 1.64 -4.46 14.58
C ARG A 250 3.04 -4.38 15.15
N LEU A 251 3.11 -4.33 16.48
CA LEU A 251 4.39 -4.41 17.16
C LEU A 251 5.03 -5.76 16.88
N THR A 252 6.17 -5.75 16.21
CA THR A 252 6.96 -6.94 15.87
C THR A 252 8.39 -6.71 16.35
N VAL A 253 8.90 -7.60 17.17
CA VAL A 253 10.26 -7.56 17.72
C VAL A 253 10.93 -8.91 17.54
N ARG A 254 12.25 -8.93 17.41
CA ARG A 254 13.08 -10.15 17.54
C ARG A 254 13.62 -10.27 18.95
N LYS A 255 13.86 -11.49 19.41
CA LYS A 255 14.60 -11.74 20.65
C LYS A 255 16.09 -11.80 20.35
N GLU A 256 16.92 -11.44 21.34
CA GLU A 256 18.39 -11.53 21.20
C GLU A 256 18.86 -12.96 20.90
N ASP A 257 18.15 -13.96 21.43
CA ASP A 257 18.45 -15.40 21.29
C ASP A 257 17.61 -16.10 20.20
N ASP A 258 16.82 -15.39 19.39
CA ASP A 258 16.16 -15.98 18.24
C ASP A 258 17.22 -16.34 17.18
N GLU A 259 17.97 -17.41 17.43
CA GLU A 259 18.43 -18.25 16.34
C GLU A 259 17.22 -18.52 15.46
N ILE A 260 17.34 -18.26 14.17
CA ILE A 260 16.28 -18.45 13.16
C ILE A 260 15.52 -19.71 13.56
N CYS A 261 14.29 -19.55 14.02
CA CYS A 261 13.51 -20.64 14.57
C CYS A 261 13.37 -21.72 13.50
N THR A 262 14.25 -22.69 13.54
CA THR A 262 14.29 -23.86 12.65
C THR A 262 13.15 -24.85 12.98
N SER A 263 12.23 -24.43 13.85
CA SER A 263 11.16 -25.28 14.30
C SER A 263 10.10 -25.49 13.23
N SER A 264 9.99 -26.71 12.86
CA SER A 264 8.94 -27.38 12.09
C SER A 264 8.88 -27.07 10.61
N ASP A 265 9.03 -28.10 9.81
CA ASP A 265 8.66 -28.19 8.40
C ASP A 265 7.16 -27.95 8.23
N ASN A 266 6.76 -26.66 8.33
CA ASN A 266 5.39 -26.27 8.06
C ASN A 266 5.26 -25.80 6.62
N ILE A 267 4.04 -25.83 6.11
CA ILE A 267 3.68 -25.44 4.73
C ILE A 267 4.26 -24.07 4.35
N ARG A 268 4.21 -23.09 5.25
CA ARG A 268 4.70 -21.72 4.97
C ARG A 268 6.22 -21.68 4.84
N THR A 269 6.93 -22.37 5.72
CA THR A 269 8.39 -22.48 5.69
C THR A 269 8.85 -23.11 4.39
N ARG A 270 8.18 -24.17 3.93
CA ARG A 270 8.47 -24.84 2.66
C ARG A 270 8.34 -23.90 1.47
N ILE A 271 7.23 -23.14 1.38
CA ILE A 271 6.98 -22.17 0.32
C ILE A 271 8.08 -21.09 0.32
N ILE A 272 8.40 -20.54 1.49
CA ILE A 272 9.30 -19.39 1.56
C ILE A 272 10.77 -19.78 1.36
N LYS A 273 11.20 -20.95 1.85
CA LYS A 273 12.54 -21.49 1.55
C LYS A 273 12.75 -21.70 0.06
N ARG A 274 11.70 -22.08 -0.68
CA ARG A 274 11.77 -22.16 -2.13
C ARG A 274 11.78 -20.78 -2.77
N ALA A 275 10.92 -19.86 -2.31
CA ALA A 275 10.83 -18.51 -2.83
C ALA A 275 12.12 -17.70 -2.62
N ALA A 276 12.85 -17.95 -1.53
CA ALA A 276 14.14 -17.30 -1.27
C ALA A 276 15.21 -17.58 -2.35
N LEU A 277 15.06 -18.65 -3.11
CA LEU A 277 15.93 -18.94 -4.28
C LEU A 277 15.66 -18.08 -5.50
N GLU A 278 14.62 -17.23 -5.47
CA GLU A 278 14.32 -16.28 -6.54
C GLU A 278 15.15 -14.99 -6.44
N PHE A 279 15.80 -14.74 -5.29
CA PHE A 279 16.66 -13.58 -5.12
C PHE A 279 18.05 -13.82 -5.74
N GLU A 280 18.53 -12.80 -6.40
CA GLU A 280 19.86 -12.73 -6.99
C GLU A 280 20.62 -11.53 -6.38
N ASP A 281 21.96 -11.57 -6.45
CA ASP A 281 22.81 -10.51 -5.92
C ASP A 281 22.54 -9.17 -6.62
N GLY A 282 22.44 -8.09 -5.86
CA GLY A 282 22.17 -6.75 -6.34
C GLY A 282 20.70 -6.45 -6.69
N MET A 283 19.76 -7.40 -6.50
CA MET A 283 18.35 -7.16 -6.79
C MET A 283 17.70 -6.14 -5.86
N TYR A 284 16.76 -5.38 -6.45
CA TYR A 284 15.74 -4.61 -5.73
C TYR A 284 14.45 -5.41 -5.71
N ALA A 285 13.94 -5.72 -4.52
CA ALA A 285 12.76 -6.57 -4.36
C ALA A 285 11.71 -5.96 -3.44
N ASN A 286 10.43 -6.15 -3.77
CA ASN A 286 9.29 -5.80 -2.94
C ASN A 286 8.58 -7.06 -2.46
N LEU A 287 8.18 -7.09 -1.19
CA LEU A 287 7.56 -8.24 -0.54
C LEU A 287 6.13 -7.90 -0.12
N GLY A 288 5.17 -8.64 -0.68
CA GLY A 288 3.77 -8.58 -0.26
C GLY A 288 3.55 -9.09 1.16
N ILE A 289 2.43 -8.68 1.76
CA ILE A 289 2.05 -9.04 3.13
C ILE A 289 1.82 -10.56 3.25
N GLY A 290 2.20 -11.14 4.38
CA GLY A 290 1.97 -12.55 4.72
C GLY A 290 3.19 -13.44 4.47
N ILE A 291 3.04 -14.51 3.67
CA ILE A 291 4.15 -15.45 3.39
C ILE A 291 5.39 -14.74 2.81
N PRO A 292 5.26 -13.80 1.84
CA PRO A 292 6.41 -13.11 1.26
C PRO A 292 7.31 -12.40 2.29
N LEU A 293 6.74 -11.81 3.34
CA LEU A 293 7.50 -11.10 4.38
C LEU A 293 8.44 -11.99 5.20
N LEU A 294 8.32 -13.32 5.07
CA LEU A 294 9.23 -14.26 5.73
C LEU A 294 10.52 -14.50 4.91
N ALA A 295 10.54 -14.11 3.63
CA ALA A 295 11.65 -14.37 2.72
C ALA A 295 13.02 -13.82 3.18
N PRO A 296 13.11 -12.62 3.78
CA PRO A 296 14.38 -12.08 4.24
C PRO A 296 15.17 -13.00 5.18
N ASN A 297 14.46 -13.81 5.98
CA ASN A 297 15.09 -14.75 6.92
C ASN A 297 15.83 -15.90 6.23
N TYR A 298 15.61 -16.09 4.94
CA TYR A 298 16.14 -17.21 4.15
C TYR A 298 16.98 -16.77 2.94
N ILE A 299 17.20 -15.46 2.77
CA ILE A 299 18.12 -14.95 1.75
C ILE A 299 19.54 -15.36 2.11
N SER A 300 20.28 -15.88 1.12
CA SER A 300 21.68 -16.24 1.31
C SER A 300 22.50 -15.06 1.82
N PRO A 301 23.35 -15.24 2.84
CA PRO A 301 24.23 -14.16 3.32
C PRO A 301 25.31 -13.75 2.30
N ASN A 302 25.48 -14.54 1.23
CA ASN A 302 26.46 -14.28 0.18
C ASN A 302 25.94 -13.35 -0.92
N ILE A 303 24.68 -12.91 -0.85
CA ILE A 303 24.09 -11.98 -1.82
C ILE A 303 23.54 -10.76 -1.11
N THR A 304 23.57 -9.63 -1.78
CA THR A 304 22.96 -8.39 -1.33
C THR A 304 21.63 -8.20 -2.04
N VAL A 305 20.54 -8.08 -1.27
CA VAL A 305 19.21 -7.78 -1.79
C VAL A 305 18.73 -6.49 -1.16
N HIS A 306 18.33 -5.53 -1.99
CA HIS A 306 17.79 -4.25 -1.55
C HIS A 306 16.28 -4.36 -1.41
N LEU A 307 15.77 -4.46 -0.19
CA LEU A 307 14.35 -4.59 0.06
C LEU A 307 13.68 -3.21 0.03
N HIS A 308 12.69 -3.08 -0.82
CA HIS A 308 11.82 -1.92 -0.98
C HIS A 308 10.51 -2.15 -0.25
N SER A 309 10.01 -1.13 0.42
CA SER A 309 8.65 -1.11 0.98
C SER A 309 7.89 0.08 0.42
N GLU A 310 6.70 -0.18 -0.15
CA GLU A 310 5.94 0.83 -0.89
C GLU A 310 5.51 2.04 -0.05
N ASN A 311 5.49 1.90 1.27
CA ASN A 311 5.21 3.02 2.18
C ASN A 311 6.38 4.03 2.32
N GLY A 312 7.46 3.83 1.58
CA GLY A 312 8.53 4.82 1.40
C GLY A 312 9.88 4.43 2.00
N ILE A 313 10.29 3.16 1.90
CA ILE A 313 11.58 2.68 2.41
C ILE A 313 12.32 1.89 1.35
N LEU A 314 13.62 2.16 1.21
CA LEU A 314 14.56 1.31 0.51
C LEU A 314 15.69 0.91 1.46
N GLY A 315 16.01 -0.37 1.55
CA GLY A 315 16.99 -0.91 2.48
C GLY A 315 16.37 -1.34 3.81
N LEU A 316 15.21 -2.01 3.77
CA LEU A 316 14.61 -2.63 4.96
C LEU A 316 15.59 -3.58 5.64
N GLY A 317 15.71 -3.40 6.95
CA GLY A 317 16.46 -4.30 7.84
C GLY A 317 15.56 -5.32 8.54
N PRO A 318 16.13 -6.12 9.44
CA PRO A 318 15.40 -7.08 10.26
C PRO A 318 14.41 -6.38 11.21
N PHE A 319 13.59 -7.20 11.88
CA PHE A 319 12.75 -6.70 12.97
C PHE A 319 13.64 -6.13 14.10
N PRO A 320 13.20 -5.04 14.77
CA PRO A 320 13.97 -4.42 15.84
C PRO A 320 14.02 -5.29 17.09
N LEU A 321 15.02 -5.07 17.93
CA LEU A 321 14.95 -5.41 19.34
C LEU A 321 13.92 -4.51 20.04
N LYS A 322 13.51 -4.87 21.25
CA LYS A 322 12.45 -4.13 21.98
C LYS A 322 12.82 -2.66 22.19
N GLU A 323 14.06 -2.37 22.47
CA GLU A 323 14.61 -1.03 22.72
C GLU A 323 14.84 -0.23 21.42
N GLU A 324 14.90 -0.89 20.28
CA GLU A 324 15.06 -0.27 18.95
C GLU A 324 13.74 0.09 18.29
N VAL A 325 12.60 -0.29 18.92
CA VAL A 325 11.25 -0.07 18.34
C VAL A 325 11.00 1.41 18.10
N ASP A 326 10.65 1.75 16.87
CA ASP A 326 10.30 3.09 16.44
C ASP A 326 8.94 3.09 15.73
N ALA A 327 7.97 3.85 16.26
CA ALA A 327 6.63 3.96 15.69
C ALA A 327 6.61 4.67 14.32
N ASP A 328 7.65 5.46 14.00
CA ASP A 328 7.80 6.11 12.71
C ASP A 328 8.50 5.23 11.67
N LEU A 329 8.88 4.02 12.02
CA LEU A 329 9.60 3.09 11.15
C LEU A 329 8.88 1.75 11.05
N ILE A 330 7.98 1.66 10.08
CA ILE A 330 7.17 0.47 9.81
C ILE A 330 7.27 0.05 8.34
N ASN A 331 7.07 -1.24 8.07
CA ASN A 331 6.96 -1.75 6.71
C ASN A 331 5.53 -1.64 6.15
N ALA A 332 5.33 -2.07 4.91
CA ALA A 332 4.01 -2.10 4.25
C ALA A 332 2.98 -2.99 4.97
N GLY A 333 3.44 -4.00 5.72
CA GLY A 333 2.62 -4.83 6.60
C GLY A 333 2.29 -4.17 7.94
N LYS A 334 2.73 -2.93 8.15
CA LYS A 334 2.55 -2.15 9.39
C LYS A 334 3.29 -2.72 10.61
N GLN A 335 4.29 -3.54 10.36
CA GLN A 335 5.18 -4.11 11.38
C GLN A 335 6.38 -3.18 11.60
N THR A 336 6.84 -3.07 12.83
CA THR A 336 8.07 -2.36 13.17
C THR A 336 9.28 -3.03 12.53
N VAL A 337 10.16 -2.24 11.93
CA VAL A 337 11.35 -2.70 11.22
C VAL A 337 12.56 -1.83 11.58
N THR A 338 13.73 -2.23 11.12
CA THR A 338 14.96 -1.41 11.12
C THR A 338 15.33 -1.00 9.70
N LEU A 339 16.29 -0.12 9.57
CA LEU A 339 16.88 0.32 8.30
C LEU A 339 18.34 -0.16 8.23
N LEU A 340 18.72 -0.74 7.09
CA LEU A 340 20.12 -1.09 6.85
C LEU A 340 20.96 0.16 6.53
N PRO A 341 22.27 0.17 6.83
CA PRO A 341 23.17 1.23 6.39
C PRO A 341 23.09 1.44 4.87
N GLY A 342 22.99 2.69 4.43
CA GLY A 342 22.77 3.05 3.02
C GLY A 342 21.29 3.03 2.59
N GLY A 343 20.38 2.71 3.49
CA GLY A 343 18.94 2.80 3.23
C GLY A 343 18.46 4.25 3.14
N SER A 344 17.26 4.44 2.58
CA SER A 344 16.67 5.76 2.35
C SER A 344 15.16 5.77 2.56
N PHE A 345 14.62 6.96 2.87
CA PHE A 345 13.20 7.24 3.00
C PHE A 345 12.74 8.22 1.94
N PHE A 346 11.53 8.03 1.45
CA PHE A 346 10.90 8.88 0.45
C PHE A 346 9.39 8.89 0.63
N SER A 347 8.71 9.81 -0.06
CA SER A 347 7.25 9.88 -0.03
C SER A 347 6.60 8.75 -0.84
N SER A 348 5.31 8.53 -0.62
CA SER A 348 4.57 7.46 -1.29
C SER A 348 4.52 7.62 -2.81
N ASP A 349 4.40 8.86 -3.32
CA ASP A 349 4.42 9.12 -4.76
C ASP A 349 5.77 8.78 -5.40
N GLU A 350 6.88 9.08 -4.75
CA GLU A 350 8.23 8.67 -5.18
C GLU A 350 8.40 7.16 -5.16
N SER A 351 7.93 6.50 -4.10
CA SER A 351 7.98 5.04 -3.94
C SER A 351 7.25 4.33 -5.09
N PHE A 352 6.03 4.74 -5.39
CA PHE A 352 5.25 4.15 -6.46
C PHE A 352 5.76 4.52 -7.87
N ALA A 353 6.44 5.65 -8.01
CA ALA A 353 7.16 5.97 -9.25
C ALA A 353 8.32 4.98 -9.51
N MET A 354 9.05 4.55 -8.47
CA MET A 354 10.08 3.50 -8.59
C MET A 354 9.47 2.17 -9.08
N ILE A 355 8.28 1.81 -8.59
CA ILE A 355 7.56 0.60 -8.98
C ILE A 355 7.12 0.68 -10.45
N ARG A 356 6.35 1.70 -10.81
CA ARG A 356 5.83 1.88 -12.19
C ARG A 356 6.93 2.08 -13.21
N GLY A 357 8.00 2.76 -12.83
CA GLY A 357 9.18 2.98 -13.67
C GLY A 357 10.01 1.73 -13.94
N GLY A 358 9.69 0.60 -13.27
CA GLY A 358 10.36 -0.68 -13.48
C GLY A 358 11.75 -0.75 -12.84
N HIS A 359 11.93 -0.06 -11.70
CA HIS A 359 13.18 -0.11 -10.93
C HIS A 359 13.20 -1.25 -9.90
N ILE A 360 12.09 -1.95 -9.72
CA ILE A 360 11.99 -3.14 -8.88
C ILE A 360 12.16 -4.38 -9.76
N ASN A 361 13.13 -5.23 -9.44
CA ASN A 361 13.43 -6.43 -10.22
C ASN A 361 12.46 -7.57 -9.93
N LEU A 362 12.09 -7.75 -8.67
CA LEU A 362 11.31 -8.88 -8.19
C LEU A 362 10.21 -8.40 -7.21
N THR A 363 9.01 -8.93 -7.37
CA THR A 363 7.98 -8.85 -6.33
C THR A 363 7.48 -10.25 -5.98
N LEU A 364 7.41 -10.53 -4.67
CA LEU A 364 6.76 -11.72 -4.13
C LEU A 364 5.38 -11.33 -3.62
N LEU A 365 4.32 -11.94 -4.12
CA LEU A 365 2.94 -11.63 -3.73
C LEU A 365 2.18 -12.88 -3.28
N GLY A 366 1.30 -12.69 -2.28
CA GLY A 366 0.28 -13.67 -1.96
C GLY A 366 -0.87 -13.64 -2.98
N ALA A 367 -1.61 -14.75 -3.09
CA ALA A 367 -2.77 -14.83 -3.96
C ALA A 367 -3.93 -15.59 -3.33
N MET A 368 -5.16 -15.19 -3.71
CA MET A 368 -6.36 -15.99 -3.50
C MET A 368 -6.59 -16.93 -4.68
N GLN A 369 -6.39 -16.45 -5.91
CA GLN A 369 -6.46 -17.23 -7.13
C GLN A 369 -5.39 -16.76 -8.13
N VAL A 370 -4.86 -17.71 -8.91
CA VAL A 370 -4.04 -17.43 -10.10
C VAL A 370 -4.59 -18.25 -11.26
N SER A 371 -4.79 -17.63 -12.43
CA SER A 371 -5.25 -18.34 -13.61
C SER A 371 -4.12 -19.02 -14.37
N LYS A 372 -4.49 -19.93 -15.28
CA LYS A 372 -3.61 -20.64 -16.19
C LYS A 372 -2.64 -19.74 -16.97
N TYR A 373 -3.07 -18.53 -17.30
CA TYR A 373 -2.27 -17.56 -18.06
C TYR A 373 -1.68 -16.44 -17.21
N GLY A 374 -1.76 -16.58 -15.89
CA GLY A 374 -1.11 -15.67 -14.95
C GLY A 374 -1.93 -14.45 -14.55
N ASP A 375 -3.27 -14.51 -14.65
CA ASP A 375 -4.11 -13.50 -13.99
C ASP A 375 -4.01 -13.70 -12.48
N LEU A 376 -3.98 -12.59 -11.74
CA LEU A 376 -3.84 -12.58 -10.28
C LEU A 376 -5.07 -11.96 -9.63
N ALA A 377 -5.62 -12.59 -8.60
CA ALA A 377 -6.68 -12.06 -7.75
C ALA A 377 -6.31 -12.20 -6.28
N ASN A 378 -6.27 -11.08 -5.52
CA ASN A 378 -5.86 -11.08 -4.11
C ASN A 378 -6.42 -9.93 -3.26
N TRP A 379 -7.41 -9.16 -3.71
CA TRP A 379 -7.82 -7.96 -3.00
C TRP A 379 -9.29 -7.91 -2.53
N MET A 380 -10.17 -8.68 -3.16
CA MET A 380 -11.61 -8.68 -2.85
C MET A 380 -12.23 -10.07 -3.03
N ILE A 381 -13.14 -10.44 -2.13
CA ILE A 381 -14.06 -11.56 -2.29
C ILE A 381 -15.47 -10.95 -2.46
N PRO A 382 -16.08 -11.02 -3.64
CA PRO A 382 -17.38 -10.40 -3.92
C PRO A 382 -18.44 -10.81 -2.91
N GLY A 383 -19.20 -9.83 -2.39
CA GLY A 383 -20.28 -10.05 -1.43
C GLY A 383 -19.89 -10.54 -0.04
N LYS A 384 -18.59 -10.70 0.24
CA LYS A 384 -18.10 -11.18 1.55
C LYS A 384 -17.10 -10.28 2.23
N LYS A 385 -16.10 -9.78 1.51
CA LYS A 385 -15.00 -9.02 2.12
C LYS A 385 -14.28 -8.14 1.12
N VAL A 386 -14.14 -6.87 1.46
CA VAL A 386 -13.30 -5.92 0.73
C VAL A 386 -12.17 -5.47 1.66
N LYS A 387 -10.94 -5.86 1.36
CA LYS A 387 -9.77 -5.36 2.09
C LYS A 387 -9.18 -4.08 1.49
N GLY A 388 -9.30 -3.95 0.20
CA GLY A 388 -8.72 -2.88 -0.59
C GLY A 388 -7.55 -3.35 -1.46
N MET A 389 -7.19 -2.49 -2.42
CA MET A 389 -6.22 -2.83 -3.47
C MET A 389 -4.78 -2.78 -2.98
N GLY A 390 -4.48 -1.84 -2.06
CA GLY A 390 -3.10 -1.60 -1.64
C GLY A 390 -2.19 -1.31 -2.83
N GLY A 391 -0.91 -1.69 -2.73
CA GLY A 391 0.10 -1.52 -3.76
C GLY A 391 0.22 -2.67 -4.78
N ALA A 392 -0.55 -3.75 -4.62
CA ALA A 392 -0.36 -4.96 -5.44
C ALA A 392 -0.62 -4.71 -6.93
N MET A 393 -1.63 -3.91 -7.29
CA MET A 393 -1.91 -3.59 -8.70
C MET A 393 -0.78 -2.80 -9.36
N ASP A 394 -0.13 -1.92 -8.59
CA ASP A 394 1.04 -1.17 -9.05
C ASP A 394 2.26 -2.09 -9.25
N LEU A 395 2.51 -2.98 -8.30
CA LEU A 395 3.63 -3.93 -8.33
C LEU A 395 3.60 -4.87 -9.55
N VAL A 396 2.43 -5.20 -10.05
CA VAL A 396 2.26 -6.07 -11.23
C VAL A 396 2.10 -5.30 -12.55
N SER A 397 2.17 -3.98 -12.53
CA SER A 397 1.92 -3.13 -13.70
C SER A 397 3.12 -2.99 -14.64
N SER A 398 4.34 -3.21 -14.15
CA SER A 398 5.57 -3.08 -14.93
C SER A 398 5.99 -4.42 -15.55
N SER A 399 6.21 -4.44 -16.87
CA SER A 399 6.76 -5.61 -17.57
C SER A 399 8.22 -5.92 -17.22
N LYS A 400 8.91 -5.01 -16.55
CA LYS A 400 10.31 -5.18 -16.12
C LYS A 400 10.42 -5.85 -14.74
N THR A 401 9.34 -5.93 -13.99
CA THR A 401 9.30 -6.55 -12.67
C THR A 401 8.87 -8.00 -12.80
N ARG A 402 9.68 -8.91 -12.30
CA ARG A 402 9.30 -10.33 -12.20
C ARG A 402 8.31 -10.53 -11.07
N VAL A 403 7.16 -11.11 -11.37
CA VAL A 403 6.07 -11.35 -10.43
C VAL A 403 6.03 -12.83 -10.04
N VAL A 404 6.34 -13.13 -8.79
CA VAL A 404 6.31 -14.48 -8.22
C VAL A 404 5.23 -14.56 -7.15
N VAL A 405 4.32 -15.51 -7.32
CA VAL A 405 3.25 -15.75 -6.34
C VAL A 405 3.67 -16.84 -5.38
N THR A 406 3.49 -16.57 -4.08
CA THR A 406 3.69 -17.54 -3.00
C THR A 406 2.36 -17.77 -2.28
N MET A 407 1.83 -18.99 -2.34
CA MET A 407 0.53 -19.29 -1.77
C MET A 407 0.39 -20.79 -1.50
N GLN A 408 -0.57 -21.16 -0.64
CA GLN A 408 -0.99 -22.55 -0.54
C GLN A 408 -1.66 -22.99 -1.84
N HIS A 409 -1.48 -24.26 -2.23
CA HIS A 409 -2.01 -24.82 -3.48
C HIS A 409 -3.54 -24.84 -3.52
N CYS A 410 -4.15 -25.17 -2.38
CA CYS A 410 -5.60 -25.19 -2.20
C CYS A 410 -6.03 -24.24 -1.08
N ASN A 411 -7.32 -23.92 -1.04
CA ASN A 411 -7.94 -23.19 0.06
C ASN A 411 -8.27 -24.13 1.24
N LYS A 412 -8.86 -23.60 2.31
CA LYS A 412 -9.26 -24.39 3.50
C LYS A 412 -10.30 -25.49 3.23
N ALA A 413 -11.08 -25.33 2.15
CA ALA A 413 -12.06 -26.32 1.69
C ALA A 413 -11.46 -27.32 0.70
N ASN A 414 -10.12 -27.34 0.57
CA ASN A 414 -9.37 -28.17 -0.38
C ASN A 414 -9.72 -27.88 -1.87
N GLU A 415 -10.21 -26.70 -2.18
CA GLU A 415 -10.48 -26.28 -3.56
C GLU A 415 -9.21 -25.65 -4.17
N PRO A 416 -8.93 -25.91 -5.47
CA PRO A 416 -7.76 -25.36 -6.15
C PRO A 416 -7.74 -23.83 -6.14
N LYS A 417 -6.58 -23.23 -5.90
CA LYS A 417 -6.32 -21.78 -6.06
C LYS A 417 -5.69 -21.46 -7.40
N ILE A 418 -5.13 -22.45 -8.09
CA ILE A 418 -4.68 -22.36 -9.47
C ILE A 418 -5.86 -22.84 -10.33
N VAL A 419 -6.40 -21.94 -11.17
CA VAL A 419 -7.68 -22.15 -11.88
C VAL A 419 -7.55 -21.83 -13.36
N GLU A 420 -8.49 -22.32 -14.19
CA GLU A 420 -8.52 -21.99 -15.62
C GLU A 420 -8.71 -20.47 -15.82
N LYS A 421 -9.65 -19.87 -15.09
CA LYS A 421 -9.96 -18.45 -15.08
C LYS A 421 -10.30 -18.01 -13.66
N CYS A 422 -9.77 -16.87 -13.21
CA CYS A 422 -10.13 -16.30 -11.92
C CYS A 422 -11.62 -15.93 -11.87
N THR A 423 -12.28 -16.29 -10.77
CA THR A 423 -13.67 -15.94 -10.48
C THR A 423 -13.76 -14.70 -9.59
N MET A 424 -12.66 -14.31 -8.97
CA MET A 424 -12.55 -13.11 -8.14
C MET A 424 -12.02 -11.95 -8.97
N PRO A 425 -12.32 -10.69 -8.60
CA PRO A 425 -11.81 -9.50 -9.27
C PRO A 425 -10.28 -9.49 -9.33
N LEU A 426 -9.76 -9.19 -10.53
CA LEU A 426 -8.32 -9.24 -10.79
C LEU A 426 -7.56 -8.10 -10.10
N THR A 427 -6.37 -8.43 -9.62
CA THR A 427 -5.29 -7.51 -9.26
C THR A 427 -4.47 -7.13 -10.48
N GLY A 428 -4.26 -8.08 -11.37
CA GLY A 428 -3.57 -7.88 -12.64
C GLY A 428 -3.88 -8.98 -13.64
N LYS A 429 -3.88 -8.63 -14.92
CA LYS A 429 -4.13 -9.54 -16.04
C LYS A 429 -2.82 -10.02 -16.62
N ARG A 430 -2.64 -11.34 -16.70
CA ARG A 430 -1.45 -11.99 -17.29
C ARG A 430 -0.13 -11.44 -16.75
N CYS A 431 -0.06 -11.20 -15.43
CA CYS A 431 1.06 -10.55 -14.79
C CYS A 431 2.00 -11.52 -14.05
N VAL A 432 1.52 -12.70 -13.64
CA VAL A 432 2.31 -13.67 -12.86
C VAL A 432 3.30 -14.42 -13.75
N ASP A 433 4.56 -14.53 -13.32
CA ASP A 433 5.63 -15.23 -14.03
C ASP A 433 5.95 -16.60 -13.43
N ARG A 434 5.76 -16.77 -12.13
CA ARG A 434 5.98 -18.03 -11.41
C ARG A 434 5.02 -18.19 -10.25
N ILE A 435 4.60 -19.43 -10.00
CA ILE A 435 3.78 -19.82 -8.85
C ILE A 435 4.55 -20.81 -8.00
N ILE A 436 4.69 -20.52 -6.72
CA ILE A 436 5.34 -21.40 -5.72
C ILE A 436 4.30 -21.74 -4.67
N THR A 437 4.04 -23.04 -4.52
CA THR A 437 3.16 -23.59 -3.49
C THR A 437 3.94 -24.59 -2.62
N GLU A 438 3.31 -25.13 -1.60
CA GLU A 438 3.89 -26.21 -0.79
C GLU A 438 4.04 -27.54 -1.55
N LYS A 439 3.35 -27.68 -2.69
CA LYS A 439 3.32 -28.90 -3.48
C LYS A 439 4.19 -28.85 -4.74
N ALA A 440 4.28 -27.69 -5.36
CA ALA A 440 4.83 -27.57 -6.69
C ALA A 440 5.29 -26.16 -7.04
N VAL A 441 6.13 -26.05 -8.05
CA VAL A 441 6.52 -24.79 -8.70
C VAL A 441 6.14 -24.85 -10.18
N PHE A 442 5.47 -23.78 -10.63
CA PHE A 442 5.08 -23.62 -12.03
C PHE A 442 5.70 -22.35 -12.61
N ASP A 443 6.22 -22.45 -13.81
CA ASP A 443 6.46 -21.30 -14.69
C ASP A 443 5.17 -20.98 -15.44
N VAL A 444 4.91 -19.68 -15.62
CA VAL A 444 3.70 -19.17 -16.28
C VAL A 444 4.08 -18.51 -17.59
N HIS A 445 3.62 -19.06 -18.68
CA HIS A 445 3.75 -18.43 -19.99
C HIS A 445 2.42 -17.82 -20.42
N LYS A 446 2.41 -16.51 -20.70
CA LYS A 446 1.22 -15.70 -20.94
C LYS A 446 0.33 -16.15 -22.13
N LYS A 447 0.86 -16.99 -23.02
CA LYS A 447 0.13 -17.52 -24.21
C LYS A 447 -0.11 -19.03 -24.13
N THR A 448 0.84 -19.80 -23.60
CA THR A 448 0.79 -21.26 -23.59
C THR A 448 0.34 -21.85 -22.25
N GLY A 449 0.35 -21.06 -21.17
CA GLY A 449 -0.12 -21.48 -19.86
C GLY A 449 0.99 -21.98 -18.94
N LEU A 450 0.63 -22.89 -18.03
CA LEU A 450 1.48 -23.34 -16.95
C LEU A 450 2.40 -24.48 -17.37
N THR A 451 3.63 -24.48 -16.85
CA THR A 451 4.56 -25.60 -16.93
C THR A 451 5.02 -25.99 -15.52
N LEU A 452 4.75 -27.20 -15.09
CA LEU A 452 5.25 -27.76 -13.84
C LEU A 452 6.75 -28.01 -13.97
N ILE A 453 7.55 -27.36 -13.11
CA ILE A 453 9.03 -27.43 -13.16
C ILE A 453 9.65 -28.09 -11.92
N GLU A 454 8.97 -28.02 -10.78
CA GLU A 454 9.44 -28.65 -9.54
C GLU A 454 8.27 -29.29 -8.80
N LEU A 455 8.54 -30.37 -8.09
CA LEU A 455 7.57 -31.19 -7.37
C LEU A 455 8.11 -31.50 -5.98
N TRP A 456 7.25 -31.39 -4.96
CA TRP A 456 7.61 -31.78 -3.60
C TRP A 456 7.79 -33.30 -3.48
N ASP A 457 8.80 -33.73 -2.70
CA ASP A 457 9.09 -35.12 -2.46
C ASP A 457 7.86 -35.90 -1.98
N GLY A 458 7.66 -37.10 -2.53
CA GLY A 458 6.53 -37.95 -2.21
C GLY A 458 5.22 -37.64 -2.93
N LEU A 459 5.18 -36.56 -3.75
CA LEU A 459 4.04 -36.26 -4.61
C LEU A 459 4.31 -36.69 -6.05
N THR A 460 3.25 -37.05 -6.75
CA THR A 460 3.28 -37.40 -8.18
C THR A 460 2.65 -36.31 -9.04
N VAL A 461 2.92 -36.30 -10.32
CA VAL A 461 2.27 -35.40 -11.28
C VAL A 461 0.74 -35.54 -11.24
N GLU A 462 0.25 -36.75 -11.01
CA GLU A 462 -1.20 -37.02 -10.91
C GLU A 462 -1.81 -36.39 -9.64
N ASP A 463 -1.07 -36.33 -8.53
CA ASP A 463 -1.51 -35.64 -7.30
C ASP A 463 -1.64 -34.12 -7.54
N ILE A 464 -0.73 -33.56 -8.32
CA ILE A 464 -0.79 -32.14 -8.70
C ILE A 464 -1.95 -31.89 -9.65
N LYS A 465 -2.20 -32.75 -10.64
CA LYS A 465 -3.37 -32.64 -11.54
C LYS A 465 -4.69 -32.63 -10.76
N LYS A 466 -4.83 -33.52 -9.77
CA LYS A 466 -6.04 -33.59 -8.92
C LYS A 466 -6.28 -32.34 -8.08
N SER A 467 -5.22 -31.63 -7.69
CA SER A 467 -5.31 -30.43 -6.84
C SER A 467 -5.20 -29.11 -7.62
N THR A 468 -5.06 -29.15 -8.95
CA THR A 468 -4.95 -27.96 -9.82
C THR A 468 -6.19 -27.86 -10.71
N GLY A 469 -6.81 -26.67 -10.74
CA GLY A 469 -8.08 -26.44 -11.42
C GLY A 469 -7.98 -26.16 -12.93
N CYS A 470 -6.82 -26.42 -13.53
CA CYS A 470 -6.60 -26.26 -14.98
C CYS A 470 -5.50 -27.20 -15.48
N PRO A 471 -5.48 -27.53 -16.80
CA PRO A 471 -4.40 -28.31 -17.39
C PRO A 471 -3.09 -27.53 -17.41
N PHE A 472 -1.99 -28.26 -17.32
CA PHE A 472 -0.63 -27.73 -17.39
C PHE A 472 0.29 -28.70 -18.12
N ALA A 473 1.38 -28.17 -18.70
CA ALA A 473 2.47 -28.96 -19.23
C ALA A 473 3.43 -29.41 -18.11
N VAL A 474 4.13 -30.51 -18.34
CA VAL A 474 5.20 -30.98 -17.45
C VAL A 474 6.53 -30.74 -18.12
N SER A 475 7.45 -30.11 -17.41
CA SER A 475 8.81 -29.87 -17.92
C SER A 475 9.53 -31.19 -18.23
N PRO A 476 10.24 -31.31 -19.35
CA PRO A 476 11.10 -32.46 -19.58
C PRO A 476 12.23 -32.58 -18.55
N ASN A 477 12.56 -31.46 -17.88
CA ASN A 477 13.54 -31.38 -16.79
C ASN A 477 12.86 -31.22 -15.42
N LEU A 478 11.72 -31.90 -15.20
CA LEU A 478 11.05 -31.90 -13.89
C LEU A 478 12.01 -32.38 -12.81
N ARG A 479 12.12 -31.61 -11.73
CA ARG A 479 13.05 -31.89 -10.62
C ARG A 479 12.35 -31.80 -9.26
N PRO A 480 12.95 -32.38 -8.20
CA PRO A 480 12.49 -32.17 -6.83
C PRO A 480 12.52 -30.66 -6.49
N MET A 481 11.54 -30.22 -5.69
CA MET A 481 11.45 -28.83 -5.24
C MET A 481 12.71 -28.44 -4.45
N GLN A 482 13.39 -27.44 -4.94
CA GLN A 482 14.60 -26.91 -4.33
C GLN A 482 14.26 -26.17 -3.03
N GLN A 483 15.14 -26.22 -2.06
CA GLN A 483 15.03 -25.53 -0.79
C GLN A 483 16.36 -24.86 -0.45
N VAL A 484 16.32 -23.67 0.12
CA VAL A 484 17.53 -23.05 0.67
C VAL A 484 18.10 -23.95 1.74
N LYS A 485 19.40 -24.27 1.63
CA LYS A 485 20.17 -24.95 2.69
C LYS A 485 20.59 -23.88 3.69
N MET A 486 20.19 -24.04 4.93
CA MET A 486 20.69 -23.23 6.05
C MET A 486 22.01 -23.76 6.54
#